data_86185317898ad960511fa02e2e966c8d
#
_entry.id   86185317898ad960511fa02e2e966c8d
#
_cell.length_a   1.000
_cell.length_b   1.000
_cell.length_c   1.000
_cell.angle_alpha   90.00
_cell.angle_beta   90.00
_cell.angle_gamma   90.00
#
_symmetry.space_group_name_H-M   'P 1'
#
loop_
_entity.id
_entity.type
_entity.pdbx_description
1 polymer ?
#
loop_
_entity_poly.entity_id
_entity_poly.type
_entity_poly.pdbx_seq_one_letter_code
_entity_poly.pdbx_strand_id
1 'polypeptide(L)'
;MARADADALRALLPVLRQLREIKGVKETQPGVFYARRDAFIHFHDEGGVVHADLKKPGGSGFDRFPLATPAEQRKLVEEAKLRARKLDDE
;
A
#
# COMPACT_ATOMS: atom_id res chain seq x y z
N MET A 1 15.54 -1.36 6.27
CA MET A 1 14.40 -0.44 6.10
C MET A 1 13.49 -0.49 7.31
N ALA A 2 13.11 0.66 7.82
CA ALA A 2 12.21 0.73 8.96
C ALA A 2 10.76 0.82 8.50
N ARG A 3 9.85 0.22 9.28
CA ARG A 3 8.42 0.40 9.04
C ARG A 3 8.08 1.87 9.29
N ALA A 4 7.18 2.42 8.48
CA ALA A 4 6.75 3.81 8.63
C ALA A 4 6.09 4.00 10.01
N ASP A 5 6.50 5.05 10.72
CA ASP A 5 5.95 5.35 12.03
C ASP A 5 4.64 6.12 11.94
N ALA A 6 4.04 6.40 13.11
CA ALA A 6 2.75 7.07 13.17
C ALA A 6 2.75 8.45 12.51
N ASP A 7 3.84 9.19 12.64
CA ASP A 7 3.94 10.53 12.04
C ASP A 7 4.00 10.45 10.52
N ALA A 8 4.79 9.51 10.00
CA ALA A 8 4.88 9.29 8.56
C ALA A 8 3.53 8.88 7.98
N LEU A 9 2.82 7.99 8.67
CA LEU A 9 1.50 7.52 8.24
C LEU A 9 0.45 8.61 8.31
N ARG A 10 0.54 9.50 9.31
CA ARG A 10 -0.39 10.62 9.43
C ARG A 10 -0.31 11.53 8.21
N ALA A 11 0.89 11.76 7.70
CA ALA A 11 1.08 12.58 6.50
C ALA A 11 0.44 11.94 5.26
N LEU A 12 0.20 10.63 5.30
CA LEU A 12 -0.37 9.88 4.19
C LEU A 12 -1.83 9.47 4.43
N LEU A 13 -2.52 10.11 5.37
CA LEU A 13 -3.91 9.79 5.68
C LEU A 13 -4.82 9.73 4.45
N PRO A 14 -4.74 10.67 3.50
CA PRO A 14 -5.59 10.57 2.31
C PRO A 14 -5.35 9.30 1.50
N VAL A 15 -4.11 8.84 1.43
CA VAL A 15 -3.78 7.57 0.76
C VAL A 15 -4.36 6.40 1.54
N LEU A 16 -4.13 6.38 2.85
CA LEU A 16 -4.60 5.29 3.70
C LEU A 16 -6.13 5.15 3.65
N ARG A 17 -6.83 6.28 3.66
CA ARG A 17 -8.30 6.27 3.59
C ARG A 17 -8.78 5.62 2.30
N GLN A 18 -8.15 5.93 1.19
CA GLN A 18 -8.53 5.34 -0.10
C GLN A 18 -8.24 3.85 -0.14
N LEU A 19 -7.11 3.43 0.44
CA LEU A 19 -6.77 2.00 0.49
C LEU A 19 -7.74 1.23 1.37
N ARG A 20 -8.21 1.84 2.47
CA ARG A 20 -9.17 1.20 3.36
C ARG A 20 -10.52 0.95 2.70
N GLU A 21 -10.85 1.68 1.65
CA GLU A 21 -12.09 1.54 0.92
C GLU A 21 -12.05 0.47 -0.18
N ILE A 22 -10.88 -0.10 -0.46
CA ILE A 22 -10.76 -1.12 -1.50
C ILE A 22 -11.38 -2.43 -1.00
N LYS A 23 -12.33 -2.95 -1.76
CA LYS A 23 -12.99 -4.21 -1.42
C LYS A 23 -11.96 -5.35 -1.38
N GLY A 24 -12.02 -6.15 -0.33
CA GLY A 24 -11.13 -7.30 -0.18
C GLY A 24 -9.78 -6.98 0.45
N VAL A 25 -9.53 -5.70 0.74
CA VAL A 25 -8.28 -5.27 1.37
C VAL A 25 -8.60 -4.83 2.80
N LYS A 26 -7.80 -5.31 3.75
CA LYS A 26 -8.03 -5.02 5.16
C LYS A 26 -6.75 -4.53 5.82
N GLU A 27 -6.85 -3.42 6.52
CA GLU A 27 -5.73 -2.91 7.32
C GLU A 27 -5.69 -3.65 8.64
N THR A 28 -4.63 -4.43 8.85
CA THR A 28 -4.48 -5.25 10.06
C THR A 28 -3.72 -4.54 11.16
N GLN A 29 -2.81 -3.66 10.77
CA GLN A 29 -2.07 -2.77 11.66
C GLN A 29 -1.86 -1.47 10.90
N PRO A 30 -1.57 -0.36 11.58
CA PRO A 30 -1.35 0.91 10.87
C PRO A 30 -0.32 0.77 9.75
N GLY A 31 -0.74 1.06 8.52
CA GLY A 31 0.14 0.98 7.34
C GLY A 31 0.43 -0.42 6.84
N VAL A 32 -0.29 -1.44 7.33
CA VAL A 32 -0.11 -2.82 6.88
C VAL A 32 -1.45 -3.35 6.39
N PHE A 33 -1.51 -3.69 5.12
CA PHE A 33 -2.75 -4.16 4.49
C PHE A 33 -2.60 -5.58 3.98
N TYR A 34 -3.64 -6.36 4.20
CA TYR A 34 -3.73 -7.74 3.70
C TYR A 34 -4.87 -7.84 2.69
N ALA A 35 -4.69 -8.70 1.71
CA ALA A 35 -5.73 -9.07 0.78
C ALA A 35 -5.84 -10.58 0.81
N ARG A 36 -7.04 -11.09 1.05
CA ARG A 36 -7.27 -12.51 1.33
C ARG A 36 -6.50 -12.87 2.60
N ARG A 37 -5.44 -13.65 2.49
CA ARG A 37 -4.63 -14.05 3.66
C ARG A 37 -3.19 -13.62 3.53
N ASP A 38 -2.89 -12.88 2.48
CA ASP A 38 -1.51 -12.50 2.16
C ASP A 38 -1.28 -11.02 2.39
N ALA A 39 -0.06 -10.69 2.78
CA ALA A 39 0.36 -9.30 2.85
C ALA A 39 0.22 -8.68 1.46
N PHE A 40 -0.41 -7.51 1.40
CA PHE A 40 -0.71 -6.85 0.15
C PHE A 40 0.03 -5.54 -0.03
N ILE A 41 0.02 -4.68 1.00
CA ILE A 41 0.72 -3.40 0.97
C ILE A 41 1.40 -3.18 2.32
N HIS A 42 2.67 -2.75 2.28
CA HIS A 42 3.41 -2.31 3.47
C HIS A 42 3.97 -0.93 3.22
N PHE A 43 3.98 -0.11 4.25
CA PHE A 43 4.59 1.21 4.19
C PHE A 43 5.90 1.19 4.94
N HIS A 44 6.96 1.71 4.33
CA HIS A 44 8.30 1.77 4.92
C HIS A 44 8.87 3.15 4.81
N ASP A 45 9.68 3.52 5.80
CA ASP A 45 10.45 4.75 5.79
C ASP A 45 11.89 4.41 5.47
N GLU A 46 12.43 5.02 4.43
CA GLU A 46 13.81 4.83 4.04
C GLU A 46 14.45 6.20 3.84
N GLY A 47 15.30 6.59 4.79
CA GLY A 47 15.98 7.88 4.72
C GLY A 47 15.06 9.07 4.74
N GLY A 48 13.94 9.00 5.45
CA GLY A 48 12.96 10.07 5.53
C GLY A 48 11.95 10.09 4.39
N VAL A 49 12.06 9.16 3.44
CA VAL A 49 11.11 9.04 2.33
C VAL A 49 10.27 7.79 2.54
N VAL A 50 8.95 7.97 2.51
CA VAL A 50 8.04 6.84 2.69
C VAL A 50 7.78 6.17 1.34
N HIS A 51 7.85 4.84 1.35
CA HIS A 51 7.55 4.00 0.20
C HIS A 51 6.45 3.02 0.55
N ALA A 52 5.70 2.60 -0.43
CA ALA A 52 4.77 1.49 -0.28
C ALA A 52 5.27 0.32 -1.10
N ASP A 53 5.31 -0.86 -0.49
CA ASP A 53 5.59 -2.10 -1.19
C ASP A 53 4.26 -2.77 -1.46
N LEU A 54 3.92 -2.91 -2.74
CA LEU A 54 2.66 -3.48 -3.21
C LEU A 54 2.91 -4.84 -3.85
N LYS A 55 2.15 -5.83 -3.43
CA LYS A 55 2.32 -7.19 -3.90
C LYS A 55 2.20 -7.27 -5.43
N LYS A 56 3.13 -7.99 -6.05
CA LYS A 56 3.13 -8.20 -7.50
C LYS A 56 1.95 -9.06 -7.93
N PRO A 57 1.35 -8.77 -9.08
CA PRO A 57 0.24 -9.60 -9.56
C PRO A 57 0.72 -10.99 -9.95
N GLY A 58 0.01 -12.01 -9.48
CA GLY A 58 0.24 -13.39 -9.90
C GLY A 58 1.56 -14.00 -9.49
N GLY A 59 2.34 -13.34 -8.64
CA GLY A 59 3.66 -13.82 -8.31
C GLY A 59 4.04 -13.59 -6.87
N SER A 60 5.30 -13.83 -6.56
CA SER A 60 5.88 -13.52 -5.27
C SER A 60 6.64 -12.20 -5.37
N GLY A 61 6.78 -11.55 -4.21
CA GLY A 61 7.50 -10.30 -4.14
C GLY A 61 6.62 -9.07 -4.27
N PHE A 62 7.25 -7.92 -4.17
CA PHE A 62 6.56 -6.64 -4.10
C PHE A 62 7.22 -5.63 -5.02
N ASP A 63 6.41 -4.72 -5.56
CA ASP A 63 6.91 -3.56 -6.29
C ASP A 63 6.92 -2.37 -5.35
N ARG A 64 7.98 -1.58 -5.39
CA ARG A 64 8.13 -0.42 -4.53
C ARG A 64 7.63 0.84 -5.22
N PHE A 65 6.77 1.58 -4.52
CA PHE A 65 6.23 2.85 -5.01
C PHE A 65 6.66 3.98 -4.07
N PRO A 66 7.40 4.97 -4.55
CA PRO A 66 7.68 6.15 -3.74
C PRO A 66 6.41 6.97 -3.56
N LEU A 67 6.32 7.68 -2.43
CA LEU A 67 5.12 8.42 -2.08
C LEU A 67 5.43 9.90 -1.76
N ALA A 68 6.47 10.44 -2.36
CA ALA A 68 6.91 11.80 -2.06
C ALA A 68 6.02 12.86 -2.68
N THR A 69 5.34 12.57 -3.78
CA THR A 69 4.51 13.54 -4.49
C THR A 69 3.06 13.07 -4.60
N PRO A 70 2.11 14.00 -4.78
CA PRO A 70 0.72 13.61 -4.99
C PRO A 70 0.52 12.68 -6.20
N ALA A 71 1.27 12.88 -7.26
CA ALA A 71 1.19 12.02 -8.45
C ALA A 71 1.62 10.58 -8.12
N GLU A 72 2.69 10.44 -7.34
CA GLU A 72 3.16 9.13 -6.92
C GLU A 72 2.13 8.45 -6.02
N GLN A 73 1.52 9.20 -5.13
CA GLN A 73 0.49 8.68 -4.23
C GLN A 73 -0.73 8.19 -5.01
N ARG A 74 -1.16 8.95 -6.02
CA ARG A 74 -2.27 8.53 -6.88
C ARG A 74 -1.95 7.26 -7.64
N LYS A 75 -0.73 7.16 -8.14
CA LYS A 75 -0.29 5.96 -8.86
C LYS A 75 -0.36 4.72 -7.99
N LEU A 76 0.07 4.83 -6.74
CA LEU A 76 -0.04 3.70 -5.81
C LEU A 76 -1.49 3.28 -5.62
N VAL A 77 -2.38 4.23 -5.36
CA VAL A 77 -3.79 3.93 -5.10
C VAL A 77 -4.43 3.26 -6.32
N GLU A 78 -4.18 3.79 -7.52
CA GLU A 78 -4.73 3.22 -8.74
C GLU A 78 -4.22 1.80 -8.97
N GLU A 79 -2.93 1.57 -8.76
CA GLU A 79 -2.34 0.26 -8.94
C GLU A 79 -2.87 -0.74 -7.90
N ALA A 80 -3.06 -0.28 -6.66
CA ALA A 80 -3.61 -1.12 -5.62
C ALA A 80 -5.04 -1.55 -5.96
N LYS A 81 -5.85 -0.64 -6.47
CA LYS A 81 -7.22 -0.97 -6.89
C LYS A 81 -7.23 -2.02 -8.01
N LEU A 82 -6.36 -1.85 -8.99
CA LEU A 82 -6.28 -2.79 -10.10
C LEU A 82 -5.86 -4.18 -9.63
N ARG A 83 -4.84 -4.25 -8.79
CA ARG A 83 -4.33 -5.53 -8.31
C ARG A 83 -5.31 -6.23 -7.37
N ALA A 84 -6.01 -5.47 -6.54
CA ALA A 84 -7.05 -6.03 -5.67
C ALA A 84 -8.19 -6.62 -6.51
N ARG A 85 -8.58 -5.93 -7.58
CA ARG A 85 -9.63 -6.43 -8.48
C ARG A 85 -9.22 -7.73 -9.14
N LYS A 86 -7.98 -7.86 -9.56
CA LYS A 86 -7.47 -9.09 -10.16
C LYS A 86 -7.53 -10.26 -9.17
N LEU A 87 -7.25 -10.00 -7.90
CA LEU A 87 -7.34 -11.04 -6.88
C LEU A 87 -8.79 -11.53 -6.72
N ASP A 88 -9.76 -10.61 -6.80
CA ASP A 88 -11.17 -10.96 -6.71
C ASP A 88 -11.62 -11.82 -7.90
N ASP A 89 -11.01 -11.63 -9.06
CA ASP A 89 -11.38 -12.33 -10.28
C ASP A 89 -10.73 -13.71 -10.42
N GLU A 90 -9.82 -14.08 -9.52
CA GLU A 90 -9.15 -15.38 -9.56
C GLU A 90 -9.96 -16.51 -8.96
#